data_5bed3cae10f926690386bca1c5ff3bb2
#
_entry.id   5bed3cae10f926690386bca1c5ff3bb2
#
_cell.length_a   1.000
_cell.length_b   1.000
_cell.length_c   1.000
_cell.angle_alpha   90.00
_cell.angle_beta   90.00
_cell.angle_gamma   90.00
#
_symmetry.space_group_name_H-M   'P 1'
#
loop_
_entity.id
_entity.type
_entity.pdbx_description
1 polymer ?
#
loop_
_entity_poly.entity_id
_entity_poly.type
_entity_poly.pdbx_seq_one_letter_code
_entity_poly.pdbx_strand_id
1 'polypeptide(L)'
;LVTKEVSYTDWESPNKTWDKVGVDVLPGYIADKKEIPAKEAATPAKDTKVIPDETDKVTYTKIGSWIPVDPTTGKDGDPIPFPNDPNDPTKTGEVTQIIPHKDGYTPKDGNGTPLEPVNPANPEEGYKPPKITDPKANIKITYDKDDQKAKVKFVSVDDEGVETPLDTKYNIDDLTGKSGDKIPEEKVQARVDVLKSMGYDVVDNPFDQDPTFDTKKEIDQEFTIKVKPQVSTAKPVYVVEGDKPSSEKLKDAVTTKGNEKTVDETKLPDTTDKVGDDTLTAPVTVTYGSGDNKREETVNVPIKVVEGYPQIVPVDPKEAPKAEDSINPDDYPAGSKFTYEKEPDTTTPGD
;
A
#
# COMPACT_ATOMS: atom_id res chain seq x y z
N LEU A 1 -42.58 7.92 106.44
CA LEU A 1 -42.10 7.67 105.07
C LEU A 1 -42.59 8.74 104.15
N VAL A 2 -41.73 9.62 103.62
CA VAL A 2 -42.08 10.55 102.60
C VAL A 2 -41.83 9.85 101.25
N THR A 3 -42.93 9.47 100.58
CA THR A 3 -42.90 9.02 99.19
C THR A 3 -42.80 10.27 98.26
N LYS A 4 -41.69 10.32 97.59
CA LYS A 4 -41.49 11.36 96.55
C LYS A 4 -42.03 10.86 95.23
N GLU A 5 -43.18 11.29 94.79
CA GLU A 5 -43.68 11.04 93.45
C GLU A 5 -42.87 11.91 92.49
N VAL A 6 -42.34 11.28 91.55
CA VAL A 6 -41.71 11.97 90.45
C VAL A 6 -42.69 11.94 89.24
N SER A 7 -43.14 13.08 88.86
CA SER A 7 -43.93 13.26 87.62
C SER A 7 -43.03 13.83 86.48
N TYR A 8 -43.26 13.33 85.32
CA TYR A 8 -42.57 13.81 84.13
C TYR A 8 -43.51 14.72 83.31
N THR A 9 -42.99 15.78 82.79
CA THR A 9 -43.67 16.63 81.77
C THR A 9 -43.49 15.97 80.39
N ASP A 10 -44.31 16.38 79.45
CA ASP A 10 -44.13 16.02 78.05
C ASP A 10 -42.80 16.60 77.55
N TRP A 11 -42.20 15.88 76.59
CA TRP A 11 -41.03 16.40 75.92
C TRP A 11 -41.44 17.62 75.10
N GLU A 12 -40.73 18.74 75.26
CA GLU A 12 -40.91 19.94 74.46
C GLU A 12 -39.66 20.22 73.60
N SER A 13 -39.91 20.45 72.30
CA SER A 13 -38.87 20.92 71.40
C SER A 13 -39.35 22.17 70.69
N PRO A 14 -38.53 23.20 70.56
CA PRO A 14 -38.89 24.38 69.78
C PRO A 14 -39.10 24.03 68.30
N ASN A 15 -38.44 23.00 67.82
CA ASN A 15 -38.57 22.49 66.46
C ASN A 15 -39.15 21.09 66.52
N LYS A 16 -40.31 20.87 65.93
CA LYS A 16 -40.93 19.55 65.83
C LYS A 16 -40.57 18.77 64.52
N THR A 17 -39.71 19.35 63.72
CA THR A 17 -39.27 18.81 62.45
C THR A 17 -37.77 18.92 62.32
N TRP A 18 -37.18 17.91 61.71
CA TRP A 18 -35.82 17.98 61.20
C TRP A 18 -35.91 18.65 59.82
N ASP A 19 -35.08 19.70 59.58
CA ASP A 19 -34.98 20.32 58.29
C ASP A 19 -34.35 19.35 57.26
N LYS A 20 -34.67 19.55 55.98
CA LYS A 20 -34.00 18.80 54.93
C LYS A 20 -32.51 19.13 54.93
N VAL A 21 -31.69 18.09 54.62
CA VAL A 21 -30.25 18.26 54.49
C VAL A 21 -29.85 17.82 53.07
N GLY A 22 -29.15 18.74 52.38
CA GLY A 22 -28.55 18.45 51.07
C GLY A 22 -27.43 17.43 51.20
N VAL A 23 -27.28 16.62 50.17
CA VAL A 23 -26.17 15.63 50.06
C VAL A 23 -25.06 16.25 49.23
N ASP A 24 -23.84 16.26 49.76
CA ASP A 24 -22.69 16.82 49.08
C ASP A 24 -22.27 15.98 47.86
N VAL A 25 -21.74 16.66 46.83
CA VAL A 25 -21.09 15.99 45.70
C VAL A 25 -19.71 15.49 46.16
N LEU A 26 -19.52 14.18 46.14
CA LEU A 26 -18.22 13.57 46.41
C LEU A 26 -17.55 13.22 45.06
N PRO A 27 -16.39 13.84 44.71
CA PRO A 27 -15.71 13.58 43.47
C PRO A 27 -15.39 12.10 43.26
N GLY A 28 -15.76 11.55 42.12
CA GLY A 28 -15.55 10.13 41.78
C GLY A 28 -16.62 9.17 42.36
N TYR A 29 -17.68 9.70 42.97
CA TYR A 29 -18.77 8.88 43.49
C TYR A 29 -20.15 9.47 43.14
N ILE A 30 -21.15 8.60 43.09
CA ILE A 30 -22.57 8.93 42.90
C ILE A 30 -23.33 8.56 44.17
N ALA A 31 -24.07 9.51 44.71
CA ALA A 31 -24.96 9.26 45.84
C ALA A 31 -26.26 8.60 45.43
N ASP A 32 -26.88 7.85 46.32
CA ASP A 32 -28.18 7.21 46.13
C ASP A 32 -29.36 8.19 46.23
N LYS A 33 -29.15 9.39 46.84
CA LYS A 33 -30.16 10.44 46.97
C LYS A 33 -29.49 11.81 46.94
N LYS A 34 -30.26 12.84 46.51
CA LYS A 34 -29.81 14.23 46.41
C LYS A 34 -29.91 14.96 47.72
N GLU A 35 -30.90 14.60 48.53
CA GLU A 35 -31.16 15.22 49.83
C GLU A 35 -31.77 14.18 50.78
N ILE A 36 -31.62 14.41 52.06
CA ILE A 36 -32.38 13.80 53.11
C ILE A 36 -33.60 14.66 53.33
N PRO A 37 -34.84 14.17 53.10
CA PRO A 37 -36.05 15.01 53.22
C PRO A 37 -36.27 15.44 54.67
N ALA A 38 -36.92 16.53 54.84
CA ALA A 38 -37.43 16.96 56.15
C ALA A 38 -38.39 15.89 56.71
N LYS A 39 -38.30 15.65 58.00
CA LYS A 39 -39.18 14.69 58.69
C LYS A 39 -39.62 15.22 60.05
N GLU A 40 -40.74 14.74 60.55
CA GLU A 40 -41.17 15.03 61.93
C GLU A 40 -40.23 14.34 62.95
N ALA A 41 -39.85 15.05 63.97
CA ALA A 41 -39.10 14.44 65.07
C ALA A 41 -40.00 13.47 65.89
N ALA A 42 -39.45 12.31 66.17
CA ALA A 42 -40.19 11.35 67.04
C ALA A 42 -40.40 11.95 68.40
N THR A 43 -41.60 11.88 68.93
CA THR A 43 -41.91 12.28 70.31
C THR A 43 -41.61 11.12 71.25
N PRO A 44 -40.57 11.18 72.12
CA PRO A 44 -40.26 10.09 73.05
C PRO A 44 -41.36 9.96 74.10
N ALA A 45 -41.54 8.76 74.67
CA ALA A 45 -42.41 8.53 75.82
C ALA A 45 -41.95 9.34 77.03
N LYS A 46 -42.87 9.71 77.89
CA LYS A 46 -42.61 10.62 79.06
C LYS A 46 -41.55 10.06 80.00
N ASP A 47 -41.42 8.77 80.11
CA ASP A 47 -40.46 8.10 80.98
C ASP A 47 -39.11 7.74 80.30
N THR A 48 -38.96 8.14 79.06
CA THR A 48 -37.73 7.91 78.33
C THR A 48 -36.60 8.77 78.91
N LYS A 49 -35.50 8.15 79.37
CA LYS A 49 -34.36 8.84 79.97
C LYS A 49 -33.33 9.30 78.95
N VAL A 50 -33.34 8.72 77.78
CA VAL A 50 -32.43 9.03 76.68
C VAL A 50 -33.22 9.06 75.40
N ILE A 51 -33.13 10.13 74.64
CA ILE A 51 -33.70 10.22 73.31
C ILE A 51 -32.77 9.46 72.34
N PRO A 52 -33.27 8.45 71.63
CA PRO A 52 -32.43 7.73 70.68
C PRO A 52 -32.04 8.67 69.53
N ASP A 53 -30.80 8.59 69.10
CA ASP A 53 -30.34 9.26 67.91
C ASP A 53 -31.08 8.77 66.66
N GLU A 54 -31.56 9.69 65.87
CA GLU A 54 -32.09 9.37 64.54
C GLU A 54 -30.98 9.49 63.51
N THR A 55 -30.79 8.44 62.71
CA THR A 55 -29.78 8.40 61.68
C THR A 55 -30.40 8.13 60.31
N ASP A 56 -29.94 8.88 59.32
CA ASP A 56 -30.20 8.62 57.93
C ASP A 56 -28.91 8.26 57.22
N LYS A 57 -29.01 7.35 56.28
CA LYS A 57 -27.85 6.86 55.54
C LYS A 57 -27.88 7.37 54.10
N VAL A 58 -26.76 7.89 53.64
CA VAL A 58 -26.48 8.17 52.23
C VAL A 58 -25.42 7.18 51.77
N THR A 59 -25.68 6.51 50.66
CA THR A 59 -24.73 5.56 50.10
C THR A 59 -24.10 6.14 48.86
N TYR A 60 -22.77 6.23 48.86
CA TYR A 60 -21.98 6.64 47.72
C TYR A 60 -21.43 5.38 47.02
N THR A 61 -21.64 5.30 45.69
CA THR A 61 -21.06 4.25 44.85
C THR A 61 -20.04 4.90 43.95
N LYS A 62 -18.91 4.21 43.71
CA LYS A 62 -17.90 4.70 42.77
C LYS A 62 -18.53 5.00 41.40
N ILE A 63 -18.20 6.16 40.84
CA ILE A 63 -18.64 6.54 39.49
C ILE A 63 -17.99 5.64 38.45
N GLY A 64 -18.69 5.37 37.34
CA GLY A 64 -18.17 4.64 36.22
C GLY A 64 -17.14 5.42 35.40
N SER A 65 -16.59 4.77 34.42
CA SER A 65 -15.55 5.33 33.55
C SER A 65 -15.71 4.81 32.12
N TRP A 66 -15.21 5.57 31.15
CA TRP A 66 -14.87 5.01 29.83
C TRP A 66 -13.51 4.33 29.97
N ILE A 67 -13.41 3.09 29.47
CA ILE A 67 -12.19 2.29 29.54
C ILE A 67 -11.70 1.99 28.13
N PRO A 68 -10.71 2.74 27.60
CA PRO A 68 -10.07 2.41 26.33
C PRO A 68 -9.35 1.08 26.44
N VAL A 69 -9.66 0.14 25.53
CA VAL A 69 -8.98 -1.15 25.44
C VAL A 69 -7.81 -1.02 24.48
N ASP A 70 -6.64 -1.51 24.87
CA ASP A 70 -5.48 -1.55 23.99
C ASP A 70 -5.73 -2.54 22.85
N PRO A 71 -5.74 -2.11 21.56
CA PRO A 71 -6.09 -3.00 20.45
C PRO A 71 -5.03 -4.05 20.15
N THR A 72 -3.81 -3.88 20.63
CA THR A 72 -2.70 -4.82 20.41
C THR A 72 -2.68 -5.92 21.44
N THR A 73 -2.93 -5.57 22.70
CA THR A 73 -2.84 -6.50 23.83
C THR A 73 -4.20 -6.99 24.33
N GLY A 74 -5.29 -6.31 23.97
CA GLY A 74 -6.65 -6.57 24.48
C GLY A 74 -6.83 -6.20 25.95
N LYS A 75 -5.88 -5.52 26.58
CA LYS A 75 -5.94 -5.13 28.00
C LYS A 75 -6.64 -3.78 28.16
N ASP A 76 -7.31 -3.64 29.30
CA ASP A 76 -7.90 -2.37 29.70
C ASP A 76 -6.78 -1.34 29.94
N GLY A 77 -6.94 -0.16 29.34
CA GLY A 77 -6.10 1.00 29.57
C GLY A 77 -6.56 1.82 30.78
N ASP A 78 -6.00 3.01 30.91
CA ASP A 78 -6.34 3.90 32.01
C ASP A 78 -7.81 4.34 31.93
N PRO A 79 -8.59 4.17 33.01
CA PRO A 79 -9.97 4.61 33.06
C PRO A 79 -10.09 6.13 32.95
N ILE A 80 -11.02 6.61 32.12
CA ILE A 80 -11.41 8.01 32.01
C ILE A 80 -12.69 8.17 32.84
N PRO A 81 -12.67 8.74 34.06
CA PRO A 81 -13.84 8.81 34.94
C PRO A 81 -14.96 9.68 34.35
N PHE A 82 -16.19 9.29 34.56
CA PHE A 82 -17.33 10.14 34.25
C PHE A 82 -17.28 11.42 35.11
N PRO A 83 -17.70 12.57 34.57
CA PRO A 83 -17.75 13.78 35.35
C PRO A 83 -18.89 13.75 36.36
N ASN A 84 -18.69 14.28 37.60
CA ASN A 84 -19.78 14.54 38.50
C ASN A 84 -20.56 15.79 38.09
N ASP A 85 -21.87 15.79 38.26
CA ASP A 85 -22.66 17.03 38.23
C ASP A 85 -22.31 17.86 39.47
N PRO A 86 -21.91 19.16 39.33
CA PRO A 86 -21.51 19.95 40.45
C PRO A 86 -22.65 20.33 41.40
N ASN A 87 -23.91 20.18 40.97
CA ASN A 87 -25.11 20.59 41.70
C ASN A 87 -26.02 19.39 42.08
N ASP A 88 -25.71 18.19 41.61
CA ASP A 88 -26.51 17.02 41.86
C ASP A 88 -25.64 15.76 42.08
N PRO A 89 -25.46 15.32 43.35
CA PRO A 89 -24.60 14.19 43.67
C PRO A 89 -25.08 12.86 43.10
N THR A 90 -26.31 12.81 42.56
CA THR A 90 -26.90 11.59 41.98
C THR A 90 -26.68 11.46 40.47
N LYS A 91 -26.07 12.46 39.82
CA LYS A 91 -25.96 12.57 38.38
C LYS A 91 -24.53 12.77 37.92
N THR A 92 -24.30 12.39 36.65
CA THR A 92 -23.11 12.80 35.92
C THR A 92 -23.30 14.20 35.35
N GLY A 93 -22.20 14.95 35.25
CA GLY A 93 -22.17 16.29 34.71
C GLY A 93 -21.93 16.37 33.21
N GLU A 94 -21.60 17.57 32.75
CA GLU A 94 -21.24 17.80 31.34
C GLU A 94 -19.96 17.04 30.97
N VAL A 95 -20.01 16.37 29.80
CA VAL A 95 -18.89 15.57 29.30
C VAL A 95 -17.95 16.47 28.52
N THR A 96 -16.76 16.66 29.03
CA THR A 96 -15.65 17.39 28.40
C THR A 96 -14.47 16.46 28.08
N GLN A 97 -14.55 15.21 28.53
CA GLN A 97 -13.54 14.18 28.31
C GLN A 97 -13.50 13.76 26.85
N ILE A 98 -12.34 13.28 26.42
CA ILE A 98 -12.07 12.86 25.06
C ILE A 98 -11.53 11.43 25.10
N ILE A 99 -12.03 10.57 24.21
CA ILE A 99 -11.44 9.24 23.96
C ILE A 99 -10.20 9.44 23.11
N PRO A 100 -9.02 8.92 23.53
CA PRO A 100 -7.78 9.14 22.81
C PRO A 100 -7.79 8.52 21.42
N HIS A 101 -7.19 9.22 20.46
CA HIS A 101 -6.87 8.69 19.15
C HIS A 101 -5.77 7.62 19.26
N LYS A 102 -5.82 6.63 18.35
CA LYS A 102 -4.76 5.64 18.14
C LYS A 102 -4.54 5.49 16.64
N ASP A 103 -3.30 5.69 16.19
CA ASP A 103 -2.94 5.64 14.77
C ASP A 103 -3.34 4.31 14.13
N GLY A 104 -4.08 4.40 13.02
CA GLY A 104 -4.55 3.24 12.28
C GLY A 104 -5.74 2.52 12.91
N TYR A 105 -6.42 3.13 13.89
CA TYR A 105 -7.58 2.53 14.54
C TYR A 105 -8.72 3.53 14.71
N THR A 106 -9.93 3.02 14.56
CA THR A 106 -11.18 3.75 14.86
C THR A 106 -11.78 3.23 16.16
N PRO A 107 -11.99 4.08 17.19
CA PRO A 107 -12.64 3.67 18.44
C PRO A 107 -14.13 3.42 18.23
N LYS A 108 -14.67 2.46 19.01
CA LYS A 108 -16.08 2.05 19.01
C LYS A 108 -16.61 1.95 20.43
N ASP A 109 -17.92 2.17 20.55
CA ASP A 109 -18.65 1.94 21.81
C ASP A 109 -18.84 0.44 22.12
N GLY A 110 -19.46 0.14 23.26
CA GLY A 110 -19.74 -1.23 23.67
C GLY A 110 -20.70 -2.01 22.75
N ASN A 111 -21.37 -1.34 21.81
CA ASN A 111 -22.28 -1.94 20.82
C ASN A 111 -21.58 -2.10 19.44
N GLY A 112 -20.32 -1.68 19.32
CA GLY A 112 -19.57 -1.72 18.06
C GLY A 112 -19.83 -0.55 17.12
N THR A 113 -20.48 0.53 17.59
CA THR A 113 -20.69 1.76 16.81
C THR A 113 -19.45 2.62 16.84
N PRO A 114 -18.92 3.05 15.66
CA PRO A 114 -17.79 3.97 15.61
C PRO A 114 -18.10 5.29 16.31
N LEU A 115 -17.13 5.81 17.08
CA LEU A 115 -17.24 7.12 17.71
C LEU A 115 -16.98 8.24 16.71
N GLU A 116 -17.64 9.37 16.93
CA GLU A 116 -17.40 10.58 16.14
C GLU A 116 -16.13 11.29 16.63
N PRO A 117 -15.24 11.76 15.71
CA PRO A 117 -14.13 12.60 16.12
C PRO A 117 -14.63 13.92 16.71
N VAL A 118 -13.89 14.48 17.67
CA VAL A 118 -14.17 15.80 18.23
C VAL A 118 -14.05 16.87 17.14
N ASN A 119 -13.04 16.72 16.30
CA ASN A 119 -12.81 17.53 15.11
C ASN A 119 -12.78 16.63 13.87
N PRO A 120 -13.81 16.63 13.00
CA PRO A 120 -13.82 15.79 11.79
C PRO A 120 -12.67 16.09 10.82
N ALA A 121 -12.13 17.32 10.84
CA ALA A 121 -10.99 17.70 10.00
C ALA A 121 -9.64 17.23 10.57
N ASN A 122 -9.60 16.91 11.87
CA ASN A 122 -8.40 16.40 12.53
C ASN A 122 -8.77 15.35 13.60
N PRO A 123 -8.97 14.09 13.22
CA PRO A 123 -9.32 13.00 14.17
C PRO A 123 -8.25 12.72 15.23
N GLU A 124 -7.00 13.19 15.04
CA GLU A 124 -5.92 13.04 16.02
C GLU A 124 -6.22 13.77 17.34
N GLU A 125 -7.12 14.78 17.32
CA GLU A 125 -7.59 15.46 18.53
C GLU A 125 -8.42 14.55 19.44
N GLY A 126 -8.82 13.37 18.95
CA GLY A 126 -9.58 12.37 19.69
C GLY A 126 -11.08 12.36 19.35
N TYR A 127 -11.83 11.60 20.14
CA TYR A 127 -13.21 11.24 19.82
C TYR A 127 -14.16 11.59 20.96
N LYS A 128 -15.41 11.90 20.61
CA LYS A 128 -16.48 12.14 21.59
C LYS A 128 -16.81 10.82 22.30
N PRO A 129 -16.84 10.80 23.65
CA PRO A 129 -17.22 9.61 24.38
C PRO A 129 -18.67 9.21 24.11
N PRO A 130 -19.01 7.91 24.18
CA PRO A 130 -20.39 7.48 24.11
C PRO A 130 -21.19 7.98 25.32
N LYS A 131 -22.51 8.14 25.11
CA LYS A 131 -23.43 8.63 26.14
C LYS A 131 -23.41 7.72 27.37
N ILE A 132 -23.38 8.34 28.54
CA ILE A 132 -23.51 7.65 29.83
C ILE A 132 -24.99 7.29 30.03
N THR A 133 -25.26 5.99 30.12
CA THR A 133 -26.62 5.47 30.40
C THR A 133 -26.78 5.03 31.84
N ASP A 134 -25.73 4.53 32.47
CA ASP A 134 -25.64 4.20 33.88
C ASP A 134 -24.41 4.88 34.48
N PRO A 135 -24.57 5.82 35.42
CA PRO A 135 -23.45 6.53 36.03
C PRO A 135 -22.48 5.66 36.83
N LYS A 136 -22.88 4.42 37.15
CA LYS A 136 -22.11 3.47 38.00
C LYS A 136 -21.42 2.36 37.17
N ALA A 137 -21.78 2.20 35.90
CA ALA A 137 -21.25 1.17 35.03
C ALA A 137 -20.11 1.69 34.15
N ASN A 138 -19.06 0.88 33.98
CA ASN A 138 -18.00 1.20 33.04
C ASN A 138 -18.44 0.93 31.60
N ILE A 139 -17.99 1.79 30.68
CA ILE A 139 -18.18 1.65 29.24
C ILE A 139 -16.83 1.33 28.61
N LYS A 140 -16.67 0.11 28.05
CA LYS A 140 -15.47 -0.24 27.31
C LYS A 140 -15.48 0.42 25.91
N ILE A 141 -14.32 0.93 25.51
CA ILE A 141 -14.06 1.48 24.18
C ILE A 141 -13.09 0.54 23.49
N THR A 142 -13.52 -0.10 22.43
CA THR A 142 -12.68 -0.94 21.58
C THR A 142 -12.15 -0.16 20.39
N TYR A 143 -11.09 -0.65 19.76
CA TYR A 143 -10.46 -0.01 18.61
C TYR A 143 -10.31 -1.04 17.51
N ASP A 144 -10.92 -0.78 16.36
CA ASP A 144 -10.78 -1.61 15.15
C ASP A 144 -9.74 -1.02 14.22
N LYS A 145 -8.92 -1.87 13.60
CA LYS A 145 -7.99 -1.46 12.56
C LYS A 145 -8.74 -0.79 11.40
N ASP A 146 -8.23 0.34 10.94
CA ASP A 146 -8.79 1.07 9.80
C ASP A 146 -8.61 0.31 8.49
N ASP A 147 -9.57 0.47 7.58
CA ASP A 147 -9.42 0.05 6.20
C ASP A 147 -8.40 0.93 5.49
N GLN A 148 -7.51 0.29 4.72
CA GLN A 148 -6.42 0.95 4.01
C GLN A 148 -6.41 0.53 2.55
N LYS A 149 -5.82 1.40 1.71
CA LYS A 149 -5.62 1.17 0.29
C LYS A 149 -4.18 1.48 -0.10
N ALA A 150 -3.68 0.72 -1.07
CA ALA A 150 -2.39 0.99 -1.68
C ALA A 150 -2.48 0.90 -3.20
N LYS A 151 -1.60 1.62 -3.87
CA LYS A 151 -1.44 1.69 -5.31
C LYS A 151 -0.02 1.37 -5.70
N VAL A 152 0.17 0.76 -6.87
CA VAL A 152 1.48 0.48 -7.44
C VAL A 152 1.56 1.07 -8.82
N LYS A 153 2.60 1.87 -9.04
CA LYS A 153 2.98 2.40 -10.35
C LYS A 153 4.24 1.71 -10.84
N PHE A 154 4.40 1.64 -12.14
CA PHE A 154 5.57 1.07 -12.78
C PHE A 154 6.26 2.12 -13.64
N VAL A 155 7.57 2.24 -13.51
CA VAL A 155 8.38 3.15 -14.28
C VAL A 155 9.55 2.40 -14.92
N SER A 156 9.92 2.81 -16.15
CA SER A 156 11.13 2.36 -16.81
C SER A 156 12.27 3.31 -16.47
N VAL A 157 13.44 2.76 -16.20
CA VAL A 157 14.66 3.54 -15.89
C VAL A 157 15.68 3.32 -17.00
N ASP A 158 16.25 4.39 -17.55
CA ASP A 158 17.33 4.32 -18.52
C ASP A 158 18.73 4.21 -17.85
N ASP A 159 19.79 4.22 -18.68
CA ASP A 159 21.17 4.11 -18.19
C ASP A 159 21.62 5.35 -17.39
N GLU A 160 21.01 6.50 -17.62
CA GLU A 160 21.26 7.75 -16.92
C GLU A 160 20.42 7.87 -15.63
N GLY A 161 19.52 6.91 -15.36
CA GLY A 161 18.64 6.89 -14.19
C GLY A 161 17.37 7.73 -14.36
N VAL A 162 17.05 8.14 -15.58
CA VAL A 162 15.81 8.87 -15.87
C VAL A 162 14.61 7.93 -15.84
N GLU A 163 13.60 8.30 -15.07
CA GLU A 163 12.38 7.52 -14.91
C GLU A 163 11.30 7.95 -15.91
N THR A 164 10.74 6.98 -16.61
CA THR A 164 9.62 7.18 -17.54
C THR A 164 8.46 6.28 -17.12
N PRO A 165 7.26 6.82 -16.83
CA PRO A 165 6.11 5.99 -16.50
C PRO A 165 5.77 4.99 -17.61
N LEU A 166 5.49 3.74 -17.24
CA LEU A 166 4.90 2.77 -18.14
C LEU A 166 3.41 3.07 -18.35
N ASP A 167 2.80 2.39 -19.32
CA ASP A 167 1.35 2.50 -19.58
C ASP A 167 0.56 2.21 -18.29
N THR A 168 -0.41 3.06 -17.98
CA THR A 168 -1.24 2.99 -16.76
C THR A 168 -2.02 1.68 -16.65
N LYS A 169 -2.22 0.94 -17.75
CA LYS A 169 -2.83 -0.40 -17.72
C LYS A 169 -2.05 -1.41 -16.86
N TYR A 170 -0.76 -1.13 -16.59
CA TYR A 170 0.07 -1.95 -15.70
C TYR A 170 -0.06 -1.57 -14.24
N ASN A 171 -0.56 -0.39 -13.92
CA ASN A 171 -0.76 0.06 -12.54
C ASN A 171 -1.76 -0.84 -11.79
N ILE A 172 -1.64 -0.85 -10.45
CA ILE A 172 -2.55 -1.56 -9.55
C ILE A 172 -3.10 -0.52 -8.59
N ASP A 173 -4.43 -0.35 -8.57
CA ASP A 173 -5.11 0.69 -7.79
C ASP A 173 -6.02 0.12 -6.69
N ASP A 174 -6.06 -1.20 -6.52
CA ASP A 174 -7.05 -1.90 -5.72
C ASP A 174 -6.46 -2.85 -4.66
N LEU A 175 -5.26 -2.54 -4.15
CA LEU A 175 -4.72 -3.25 -3.00
C LEU A 175 -5.39 -2.74 -1.73
N THR A 176 -6.09 -3.62 -1.03
CA THR A 176 -6.87 -3.27 0.17
C THR A 176 -6.53 -4.19 1.33
N GLY A 177 -6.63 -3.67 2.55
CA GLY A 177 -6.39 -4.41 3.78
C GLY A 177 -6.66 -3.55 5.01
N LYS A 178 -6.05 -3.91 6.12
CA LYS A 178 -6.16 -3.19 7.39
C LYS A 178 -4.82 -2.58 7.77
N SER A 179 -4.85 -1.47 8.51
CA SER A 179 -3.64 -0.81 9.06
C SER A 179 -2.70 -1.81 9.72
N GLY A 180 -1.42 -1.78 9.34
CA GLY A 180 -0.38 -2.64 9.86
C GLY A 180 -0.37 -4.08 9.34
N ASP A 181 -1.36 -4.49 8.53
CA ASP A 181 -1.34 -5.81 7.89
C ASP A 181 -0.41 -5.79 6.67
N LYS A 182 0.19 -6.95 6.33
CA LYS A 182 1.00 -7.10 5.12
C LYS A 182 0.15 -6.77 3.89
N ILE A 183 0.71 -6.01 2.95
CA ILE A 183 0.04 -5.72 1.67
C ILE A 183 0.07 -6.99 0.80
N PRO A 184 -1.08 -7.45 0.25
CA PRO A 184 -1.13 -8.61 -0.64
C PRO A 184 -0.27 -8.39 -1.88
N GLU A 185 0.64 -9.33 -2.17
CA GLU A 185 1.61 -9.19 -3.26
C GLU A 185 1.28 -9.99 -4.52
N GLU A 186 0.25 -10.86 -4.50
CA GLU A 186 -0.06 -11.76 -5.61
C GLU A 186 -0.33 -11.01 -6.92
N LYS A 187 -1.08 -9.90 -6.86
CA LYS A 187 -1.34 -9.05 -8.04
C LYS A 187 -0.08 -8.32 -8.50
N VAL A 188 0.76 -7.92 -7.56
CA VAL A 188 2.03 -7.23 -7.84
C VAL A 188 2.97 -8.20 -8.55
N GLN A 189 3.14 -9.41 -8.02
CA GLN A 189 3.99 -10.44 -8.62
C GLN A 189 3.50 -10.81 -10.02
N ALA A 190 2.19 -11.02 -10.20
CA ALA A 190 1.62 -11.32 -11.51
C ALA A 190 1.93 -10.19 -12.53
N ARG A 191 1.89 -8.93 -12.12
CA ARG A 191 2.21 -7.79 -12.97
C ARG A 191 3.70 -7.72 -13.28
N VAL A 192 4.55 -7.97 -12.30
CA VAL A 192 6.00 -8.08 -12.48
C VAL A 192 6.35 -9.19 -13.49
N ASP A 193 5.68 -10.35 -13.42
CA ASP A 193 5.91 -11.46 -14.34
C ASP A 193 5.52 -11.10 -15.78
N VAL A 194 4.43 -10.35 -15.97
CA VAL A 194 4.05 -9.80 -17.27
C VAL A 194 5.16 -8.89 -17.81
N LEU A 195 5.67 -7.95 -17.01
CA LEU A 195 6.74 -7.04 -17.44
C LEU A 195 8.04 -7.78 -17.74
N LYS A 196 8.38 -8.81 -16.96
CA LYS A 196 9.53 -9.68 -17.26
C LYS A 196 9.35 -10.41 -18.61
N SER A 197 8.15 -10.89 -18.91
CA SER A 197 7.87 -11.51 -20.21
C SER A 197 8.00 -10.54 -21.38
N MET A 198 7.80 -9.24 -21.12
CA MET A 198 8.00 -8.15 -22.08
C MET A 198 9.45 -7.67 -22.16
N GLY A 199 10.40 -8.39 -21.59
CA GLY A 199 11.83 -8.07 -21.64
C GLY A 199 12.24 -6.91 -20.75
N TYR A 200 11.58 -6.76 -19.59
CA TYR A 200 12.05 -5.85 -18.55
C TYR A 200 12.72 -6.63 -17.42
N ASP A 201 13.81 -6.08 -16.90
CA ASP A 201 14.43 -6.52 -15.66
C ASP A 201 13.96 -5.60 -14.53
N VAL A 202 13.62 -6.18 -13.37
CA VAL A 202 13.26 -5.40 -12.17
C VAL A 202 14.53 -4.87 -11.53
N VAL A 203 14.61 -3.57 -11.29
CA VAL A 203 15.76 -2.91 -10.65
C VAL A 203 15.47 -2.41 -9.25
N ASP A 204 14.20 -2.13 -8.94
CA ASP A 204 13.76 -1.73 -7.60
C ASP A 204 12.32 -2.20 -7.38
N ASN A 205 12.10 -2.97 -6.32
CA ASN A 205 10.78 -3.48 -5.96
C ASN A 205 10.58 -3.34 -4.44
N PRO A 206 9.77 -2.36 -3.99
CA PRO A 206 9.48 -2.18 -2.57
C PRO A 206 8.83 -3.39 -1.89
N PHE A 207 8.20 -4.29 -2.66
CA PHE A 207 7.56 -5.50 -2.13
C PHE A 207 8.56 -6.56 -1.69
N ASP A 208 9.82 -6.47 -2.09
CA ASP A 208 10.90 -7.34 -1.59
C ASP A 208 11.19 -7.12 -0.09
N GLN A 209 10.63 -6.06 0.52
CA GLN A 209 10.73 -5.73 1.93
C GLN A 209 9.46 -6.03 2.73
N ASP A 210 8.53 -6.82 2.19
CA ASP A 210 7.25 -7.17 2.83
C ASP A 210 6.49 -5.95 3.41
N PRO A 211 6.14 -4.95 2.60
CA PRO A 211 5.53 -3.73 3.10
C PRO A 211 4.17 -3.99 3.75
N THR A 212 3.85 -3.18 4.76
CA THR A 212 2.56 -3.19 5.43
C THR A 212 1.75 -1.94 5.10
N PHE A 213 0.43 -2.04 5.21
CA PHE A 213 -0.42 -0.86 5.13
C PHE A 213 -0.06 0.11 6.25
N ASP A 214 0.01 1.39 5.91
CA ASP A 214 0.26 2.46 6.86
C ASP A 214 -0.97 2.75 7.74
N THR A 215 -0.92 3.84 8.51
CA THR A 215 -2.00 4.25 9.42
C THR A 215 -2.78 5.46 8.91
N LYS A 216 -2.53 5.92 7.68
CA LYS A 216 -3.12 7.14 7.11
C LYS A 216 -4.35 6.80 6.27
N LYS A 217 -5.49 6.71 6.92
CA LYS A 217 -6.77 6.31 6.30
C LYS A 217 -7.21 7.17 5.11
N GLU A 218 -6.91 8.45 5.12
CA GLU A 218 -7.41 9.41 4.12
C GLU A 218 -6.53 9.51 2.86
N ILE A 219 -5.37 8.86 2.85
CA ILE A 219 -4.40 8.92 1.75
C ILE A 219 -4.01 7.51 1.36
N ASP A 220 -4.30 7.12 0.10
CA ASP A 220 -3.83 5.85 -0.42
C ASP A 220 -2.30 5.81 -0.44
N GLN A 221 -1.72 4.74 0.08
CA GLN A 221 -0.28 4.51 0.08
C GLN A 221 0.20 4.22 -1.34
N GLU A 222 1.28 4.85 -1.80
CA GLU A 222 1.78 4.68 -3.16
C GLU A 222 3.15 3.99 -3.17
N PHE A 223 3.30 3.00 -4.05
CA PHE A 223 4.56 2.30 -4.33
C PHE A 223 4.93 2.48 -5.79
N THR A 224 6.24 2.56 -6.06
CA THR A 224 6.76 2.60 -7.41
C THR A 224 7.73 1.43 -7.61
N ILE A 225 7.45 0.58 -8.60
CA ILE A 225 8.36 -0.48 -9.02
C ILE A 225 9.11 0.03 -10.25
N LYS A 226 10.45 -0.08 -10.21
CA LYS A 226 11.33 0.36 -11.29
C LYS A 226 11.82 -0.83 -12.08
N VAL A 227 11.70 -0.73 -13.40
CA VAL A 227 12.14 -1.75 -14.34
C VAL A 227 13.06 -1.14 -15.39
N LYS A 228 13.93 -1.95 -15.97
CA LYS A 228 14.84 -1.55 -17.04
C LYS A 228 14.61 -2.42 -18.26
N PRO A 229 14.42 -1.84 -19.48
CA PRO A 229 14.25 -2.64 -20.66
C PRO A 229 15.55 -3.39 -21.00
N GLN A 230 15.44 -4.66 -21.33
CA GLN A 230 16.54 -5.42 -21.91
C GLN A 230 16.85 -4.87 -23.31
N VAL A 231 18.12 -4.76 -23.61
CA VAL A 231 18.61 -4.21 -24.87
C VAL A 231 19.30 -5.32 -25.67
N SER A 232 18.97 -5.43 -26.95
CA SER A 232 19.60 -6.33 -27.89
C SER A 232 20.87 -5.74 -28.47
N THR A 233 21.79 -6.57 -28.91
CA THR A 233 23.04 -6.17 -29.58
C THR A 233 23.12 -6.78 -30.97
N ALA A 234 23.90 -6.20 -31.86
CA ALA A 234 24.09 -6.73 -33.19
C ALA A 234 25.58 -6.74 -33.58
N LYS A 235 25.94 -7.78 -34.34
CA LYS A 235 27.23 -7.85 -35.04
C LYS A 235 27.08 -7.30 -36.45
N PRO A 236 28.14 -6.78 -37.08
CA PRO A 236 28.10 -6.35 -38.49
C PRO A 236 27.71 -7.49 -39.42
N VAL A 237 26.93 -7.16 -40.44
CA VAL A 237 26.63 -8.03 -41.59
C VAL A 237 27.39 -7.51 -42.79
N TYR A 238 28.15 -8.40 -43.45
CA TYR A 238 28.94 -8.09 -44.64
C TYR A 238 28.11 -8.36 -45.89
N VAL A 239 28.10 -7.40 -46.84
CA VAL A 239 27.30 -7.44 -48.04
C VAL A 239 28.17 -6.99 -49.21
N VAL A 240 28.12 -7.72 -50.30
CA VAL A 240 28.79 -7.27 -51.55
C VAL A 240 28.08 -6.07 -52.11
N GLU A 241 28.84 -5.11 -52.66
CA GLU A 241 28.32 -3.90 -53.25
C GLU A 241 27.24 -4.21 -54.30
N GLY A 242 26.12 -3.49 -54.22
CA GLY A 242 24.95 -3.67 -55.08
C GLY A 242 23.99 -4.79 -54.62
N ASP A 243 24.39 -5.68 -53.73
CA ASP A 243 23.52 -6.71 -53.17
C ASP A 243 22.66 -6.14 -52.02
N LYS A 244 21.50 -6.75 -51.83
CA LYS A 244 20.65 -6.46 -50.66
C LYS A 244 21.10 -7.29 -49.46
N PRO A 245 21.13 -6.70 -48.22
CA PRO A 245 21.34 -7.46 -47.02
C PRO A 245 20.28 -8.58 -46.85
N SER A 246 20.72 -9.80 -46.59
CA SER A 246 19.82 -10.92 -46.39
C SER A 246 19.07 -10.77 -45.04
N SER A 247 17.72 -10.88 -45.06
CA SER A 247 16.87 -10.82 -43.86
C SER A 247 17.24 -11.87 -42.83
N GLU A 248 17.67 -13.09 -43.27
CA GLU A 248 18.11 -14.17 -42.38
C GLU A 248 19.43 -13.81 -41.68
N LYS A 249 20.43 -13.35 -42.45
CA LYS A 249 21.73 -12.94 -41.88
C LYS A 249 21.57 -11.76 -40.91
N LEU A 250 20.66 -10.82 -41.19
CA LEU A 250 20.34 -9.72 -40.29
C LEU A 250 19.75 -10.19 -38.95
N LYS A 251 18.78 -11.16 -39.01
CA LYS A 251 18.22 -11.76 -37.83
C LYS A 251 19.26 -12.52 -37.02
N ASP A 252 20.15 -13.26 -37.67
CA ASP A 252 21.21 -14.04 -37.03
C ASP A 252 22.29 -13.16 -36.39
N ALA A 253 22.53 -11.96 -36.96
CA ALA A 253 23.44 -10.98 -36.38
C ALA A 253 23.00 -10.38 -35.06
N VAL A 254 21.69 -10.42 -34.76
CA VAL A 254 21.11 -9.84 -33.54
C VAL A 254 21.12 -10.87 -32.40
N THR A 255 21.81 -10.51 -31.31
CA THR A 255 21.76 -11.24 -30.04
C THR A 255 20.74 -10.62 -29.11
N THR A 256 19.73 -11.37 -28.73
CA THR A 256 18.59 -10.90 -27.96
C THR A 256 18.01 -12.00 -27.06
N LYS A 257 17.26 -11.59 -26.04
CA LYS A 257 16.34 -12.46 -25.29
C LYS A 257 14.89 -12.34 -25.77
N GLY A 258 14.63 -11.47 -26.77
CA GLY A 258 13.32 -11.39 -27.41
C GLY A 258 12.94 -12.70 -28.12
N ASN A 259 11.65 -12.93 -28.23
CA ASN A 259 11.11 -14.20 -28.75
C ASN A 259 10.88 -14.18 -30.26
N GLU A 260 10.93 -13.02 -30.90
CA GLU A 260 10.74 -12.89 -32.36
C GLU A 260 11.65 -11.79 -32.93
N LYS A 261 12.15 -12.02 -34.15
CA LYS A 261 12.92 -11.04 -34.93
C LYS A 261 12.29 -10.92 -36.31
N THR A 262 12.01 -9.71 -36.74
CA THR A 262 11.43 -9.42 -38.06
C THR A 262 12.25 -8.37 -38.79
N VAL A 263 12.29 -8.45 -40.11
CA VAL A 263 12.93 -7.49 -41.00
C VAL A 263 11.90 -6.97 -41.99
N ASP A 264 11.80 -5.66 -42.10
CA ASP A 264 11.02 -5.00 -43.16
C ASP A 264 11.93 -4.76 -44.33
N GLU A 265 11.78 -5.59 -45.40
CA GLU A 265 12.63 -5.54 -46.60
C GLU A 265 12.52 -4.25 -47.36
N THR A 266 11.46 -3.46 -47.14
CA THR A 266 11.30 -2.13 -47.76
C THR A 266 12.19 -1.06 -47.16
N LYS A 267 12.74 -1.33 -45.97
CA LYS A 267 13.65 -0.46 -45.23
C LYS A 267 15.12 -0.84 -45.30
N LEU A 268 15.44 -1.86 -46.11
CA LEU A 268 16.83 -2.26 -46.28
C LEU A 268 17.59 -1.17 -47.06
N PRO A 269 18.85 -0.89 -46.65
CA PRO A 269 19.67 0.12 -47.30
C PRO A 269 20.09 -0.31 -48.70
N ASP A 270 20.25 0.69 -49.59
CA ASP A 270 20.94 0.53 -50.88
C ASP A 270 22.47 0.48 -50.60
N THR A 271 23.12 -0.53 -51.15
CA THR A 271 24.55 -0.77 -50.99
C THR A 271 25.39 -0.31 -52.18
N THR A 272 24.76 0.23 -53.21
CA THR A 272 25.44 0.69 -54.44
C THR A 272 26.33 1.89 -54.09
N ASP A 273 27.59 1.89 -54.56
CA ASP A 273 28.60 2.91 -54.31
C ASP A 273 28.84 3.16 -52.78
N LYS A 274 28.70 2.11 -51.95
CA LYS A 274 28.78 2.19 -50.49
C LYS A 274 29.97 1.43 -49.85
N VAL A 275 30.93 0.98 -50.65
CA VAL A 275 32.13 0.32 -50.10
C VAL A 275 32.84 1.26 -49.15
N GLY A 276 33.07 0.76 -47.91
CA GLY A 276 33.73 1.53 -46.83
C GLY A 276 32.81 2.56 -46.11
N ASP A 277 31.53 2.62 -46.40
CA ASP A 277 30.56 3.42 -45.65
C ASP A 277 30.19 2.75 -44.34
N ASP A 278 30.79 3.22 -43.22
CA ASP A 278 30.58 2.68 -41.90
C ASP A 278 29.28 3.17 -41.23
N THR A 279 28.51 4.01 -41.86
CA THR A 279 27.26 4.56 -41.31
C THR A 279 26.02 3.75 -41.68
N LEU A 280 26.18 2.80 -42.61
CA LEU A 280 25.08 2.01 -43.13
C LEU A 280 24.53 1.02 -42.09
N THR A 281 23.22 1.00 -41.88
CA THR A 281 22.55 0.08 -40.97
C THR A 281 21.27 -0.48 -41.58
N ALA A 282 20.85 -1.66 -41.13
CA ALA A 282 19.57 -2.25 -41.45
C ALA A 282 18.75 -2.51 -40.18
N PRO A 283 17.49 -2.06 -40.12
CA PRO A 283 16.66 -2.22 -38.93
C PRO A 283 16.13 -3.66 -38.81
N VAL A 284 16.30 -4.25 -37.62
CA VAL A 284 15.68 -5.51 -37.20
C VAL A 284 14.76 -5.21 -36.02
N THR A 285 13.50 -5.57 -36.12
CA THR A 285 12.56 -5.43 -35.01
C THR A 285 12.61 -6.69 -34.17
N VAL A 286 12.91 -6.53 -32.87
CA VAL A 286 12.87 -7.56 -31.87
C VAL A 286 11.60 -7.40 -31.03
N THR A 287 10.82 -8.46 -30.88
CA THR A 287 9.60 -8.49 -30.08
C THR A 287 9.84 -9.31 -28.79
N TYR A 288 9.43 -8.75 -27.68
CA TYR A 288 9.38 -9.43 -26.38
C TYR A 288 7.93 -9.54 -25.95
N GLY A 289 7.53 -10.68 -25.36
CA GLY A 289 6.16 -10.93 -24.94
C GLY A 289 5.25 -11.33 -26.11
N SER A 290 3.94 -11.21 -25.91
CA SER A 290 2.94 -11.60 -26.89
C SER A 290 1.60 -10.89 -26.65
N GLY A 291 0.74 -10.87 -27.69
CA GLY A 291 -0.59 -10.26 -27.61
C GLY A 291 -0.56 -8.79 -27.20
N ASP A 292 -1.38 -8.44 -26.21
CA ASP A 292 -1.47 -7.07 -25.67
C ASP A 292 -0.30 -6.71 -24.73
N ASN A 293 0.47 -7.72 -24.30
CA ASN A 293 1.63 -7.57 -23.43
C ASN A 293 2.92 -7.83 -24.21
N LYS A 294 3.20 -6.95 -25.16
CA LYS A 294 4.43 -6.99 -25.97
C LYS A 294 5.17 -5.67 -25.95
N ARG A 295 6.49 -5.76 -26.05
CA ARG A 295 7.39 -4.63 -26.31
C ARG A 295 8.18 -4.90 -27.57
N GLU A 296 8.36 -3.89 -28.39
CA GLU A 296 9.19 -3.95 -29.62
C GLU A 296 10.42 -3.06 -29.43
N GLU A 297 11.55 -3.54 -29.93
CA GLU A 297 12.82 -2.85 -29.98
C GLU A 297 13.33 -2.87 -31.42
N THR A 298 13.80 -1.73 -31.95
CA THR A 298 14.47 -1.65 -33.23
C THR A 298 15.98 -1.72 -33.00
N VAL A 299 16.62 -2.74 -33.54
CA VAL A 299 18.06 -2.95 -33.50
C VAL A 299 18.62 -2.57 -34.87
N ASN A 300 19.46 -1.56 -34.92
CA ASN A 300 20.14 -1.15 -36.14
C ASN A 300 21.39 -2.03 -36.33
N VAL A 301 21.32 -3.00 -37.22
CA VAL A 301 22.42 -3.91 -37.55
C VAL A 301 23.40 -3.19 -38.45
N PRO A 302 24.69 -3.02 -38.08
CA PRO A 302 25.71 -2.41 -38.94
C PRO A 302 25.88 -3.21 -40.23
N ILE A 303 25.95 -2.52 -41.37
CA ILE A 303 26.21 -3.13 -42.67
C ILE A 303 27.61 -2.71 -43.13
N LYS A 304 28.43 -3.68 -43.47
CA LYS A 304 29.77 -3.53 -44.04
C LYS A 304 29.70 -3.91 -45.53
N VAL A 305 29.79 -2.91 -46.36
CA VAL A 305 29.77 -3.13 -47.85
C VAL A 305 31.19 -3.36 -48.33
N VAL A 306 31.39 -4.46 -49.02
CA VAL A 306 32.68 -4.90 -49.55
C VAL A 306 32.63 -4.99 -51.06
N GLU A 307 33.80 -4.88 -51.74
CA GLU A 307 33.89 -5.06 -53.19
C GLU A 307 33.64 -6.52 -53.56
N GLY A 308 32.96 -6.71 -54.69
CA GLY A 308 32.81 -8.00 -55.35
C GLY A 308 33.68 -8.11 -56.58
N TYR A 309 34.28 -9.27 -56.79
CA TYR A 309 35.14 -9.55 -57.92
C TYR A 309 34.48 -10.58 -58.83
N PRO A 310 33.86 -10.17 -59.97
CA PRO A 310 33.26 -11.11 -60.91
C PRO A 310 34.26 -12.14 -61.39
N GLN A 311 33.86 -13.42 -61.39
CA GLN A 311 34.70 -14.51 -61.84
C GLN A 311 34.16 -15.16 -63.12
N ILE A 312 35.05 -15.52 -64.01
CA ILE A 312 34.70 -16.33 -65.18
C ILE A 312 34.58 -17.81 -64.76
N VAL A 313 33.41 -18.39 -64.98
CA VAL A 313 33.17 -19.81 -64.73
C VAL A 313 33.49 -20.63 -65.98
N PRO A 314 34.56 -21.41 -66.01
CA PRO A 314 34.91 -22.19 -67.20
C PRO A 314 33.94 -23.36 -67.41
N VAL A 315 33.60 -23.63 -68.65
CA VAL A 315 32.75 -24.77 -69.04
C VAL A 315 33.60 -26.02 -69.36
N ASP A 316 34.92 -25.81 -69.69
CA ASP A 316 35.88 -26.88 -69.92
C ASP A 316 37.28 -26.46 -69.43
N PRO A 317 37.89 -27.07 -68.48
CA PRO A 317 37.30 -28.12 -67.61
C PRO A 317 36.18 -27.61 -66.75
N LYS A 318 35.18 -28.44 -66.48
CA LYS A 318 33.98 -28.07 -65.68
C LYS A 318 34.34 -27.90 -64.18
N GLU A 319 35.12 -26.90 -63.89
CA GLU A 319 35.58 -26.59 -62.54
C GLU A 319 35.11 -25.16 -62.16
N ALA A 320 34.28 -25.07 -61.14
CA ALA A 320 33.86 -23.79 -60.60
C ALA A 320 35.03 -23.11 -59.90
N PRO A 321 35.20 -21.76 -60.00
CA PRO A 321 36.13 -21.03 -59.19
C PRO A 321 35.75 -21.18 -57.73
N LYS A 322 36.69 -20.98 -56.82
CA LYS A 322 36.37 -21.00 -55.38
C LYS A 322 35.58 -19.74 -55.04
N ALA A 323 34.65 -19.85 -54.11
CA ALA A 323 33.87 -18.72 -53.62
C ALA A 323 34.77 -17.55 -53.11
N GLU A 324 35.91 -17.91 -52.53
CA GLU A 324 36.93 -16.94 -52.05
C GLU A 324 37.51 -16.07 -53.18
N ASP A 325 37.53 -16.53 -54.43
CA ASP A 325 38.08 -15.81 -55.59
C ASP A 325 37.19 -14.62 -56.01
N SER A 326 35.94 -14.61 -55.58
CA SER A 326 34.96 -13.55 -55.91
C SER A 326 34.93 -12.40 -54.89
N ILE A 327 35.76 -12.48 -53.82
CA ILE A 327 35.83 -11.47 -52.76
C ILE A 327 37.27 -11.28 -52.30
N ASN A 328 37.55 -10.21 -51.56
CA ASN A 328 38.81 -10.07 -50.84
C ASN A 328 38.64 -10.62 -49.42
N PRO A 329 39.25 -11.75 -49.04
CA PRO A 329 39.11 -12.32 -47.69
C PRO A 329 39.56 -11.37 -46.54
N ASP A 330 40.44 -10.42 -46.83
CA ASP A 330 40.95 -9.46 -45.83
C ASP A 330 39.88 -8.41 -45.44
N ASP A 331 38.81 -8.26 -46.23
CA ASP A 331 37.67 -7.36 -45.91
C ASP A 331 36.69 -7.99 -44.89
N TYR A 332 36.91 -9.23 -44.50
CA TYR A 332 36.11 -10.01 -43.58
C TYR A 332 36.84 -10.33 -42.28
N PRO A 333 36.15 -10.69 -41.20
CA PRO A 333 36.79 -11.14 -39.98
C PRO A 333 37.68 -12.36 -40.20
N ALA A 334 38.80 -12.40 -39.49
CA ALA A 334 39.76 -13.51 -39.60
C ALA A 334 39.05 -14.84 -39.28
N GLY A 335 39.32 -15.86 -40.16
CA GLY A 335 38.71 -17.19 -40.06
C GLY A 335 37.29 -17.32 -40.67
N SER A 336 36.81 -16.28 -41.39
CA SER A 336 35.59 -16.40 -42.19
C SER A 336 35.71 -17.48 -43.23
N LYS A 337 34.61 -18.19 -43.47
CA LYS A 337 34.50 -19.24 -44.54
C LYS A 337 33.53 -18.72 -45.57
N PHE A 338 33.88 -18.96 -46.84
CA PHE A 338 33.12 -18.51 -47.99
C PHE A 338 32.60 -19.70 -48.77
N THR A 339 31.33 -19.64 -49.13
CA THR A 339 30.62 -20.66 -49.91
C THR A 339 29.69 -19.97 -50.86
N TYR A 340 29.41 -20.58 -52.00
CA TYR A 340 28.35 -20.12 -52.87
C TYR A 340 26.98 -20.37 -52.23
N GLU A 341 26.07 -19.42 -52.35
CA GLU A 341 24.65 -19.64 -52.04
C GLU A 341 24.02 -20.57 -53.07
N LYS A 342 24.44 -20.40 -54.35
CA LYS A 342 24.09 -21.25 -55.46
C LYS A 342 25.36 -21.57 -56.25
N GLU A 343 25.68 -22.83 -56.37
CA GLU A 343 26.84 -23.28 -57.17
C GLU A 343 26.77 -22.72 -58.61
N PRO A 344 27.88 -22.22 -59.15
CA PRO A 344 27.94 -21.76 -60.53
C PRO A 344 27.60 -22.89 -61.54
N ASP A 345 26.82 -22.57 -62.59
CA ASP A 345 26.54 -23.52 -63.66
C ASP A 345 27.74 -23.63 -64.58
N THR A 346 28.41 -24.80 -64.50
CA THR A 346 29.55 -25.14 -65.38
C THR A 346 29.14 -25.96 -66.61
N THR A 347 27.84 -26.06 -66.90
CA THR A 347 27.34 -26.92 -67.99
C THR A 347 26.77 -26.16 -69.17
N THR A 348 26.31 -24.94 -68.94
CA THR A 348 25.59 -24.10 -69.95
C THR A 348 26.36 -22.80 -70.13
N PRO A 349 26.85 -22.46 -71.37
CA PRO A 349 27.37 -21.13 -71.57
C PRO A 349 26.30 -20.06 -71.39
N GLY A 350 26.63 -18.97 -70.67
CA GLY A 350 25.72 -17.84 -70.42
C GLY A 350 26.49 -16.72 -69.73
N ASP A 351 25.85 -15.54 -69.63
CA ASP A 351 26.38 -14.41 -68.88
C ASP A 351 26.01 -14.55 -67.37
#